data_7a92178ffce80b1144e7d6dff860cdb9
#
_entry.id   7a92178ffce80b1144e7d6dff860cdb9
#
_cell.length_a   1.000
_cell.length_b   1.000
_cell.length_c   1.000
_cell.angle_alpha   90.00
_cell.angle_beta   90.00
_cell.angle_gamma   90.00
#
_symmetry.space_group_name_H-M   'P 1'
#
loop_
_entity.id
_entity.type
_entity.pdbx_description
1 polymer ?
#
loop_
_entity_poly.entity_id
_entity_poly.type
_entity_poly.pdbx_seq_one_letter_code
_entity_poly.pdbx_strand_id
1 'polypeptide(L)'
;LVKGIVQKDDKFLAVEKWYDDNIIDPYQWEFVDGETEFGESPDAAVLRIIQEQTGLIAVVDRILYTWTFMIGSECNLGIAYLCLTEMEEDAVQLSEDLHDAQWITSAEFDDLINNKRMLADLQQADVY
;
A
#
# COMPACT_ATOMS: atom_id res chain seq x y z
N LEU A 1 -1.83 5.34 -10.42
CA LEU A 1 -1.45 5.01 -9.05
C LEU A 1 -1.48 3.50 -8.83
N VAL A 2 -0.45 2.96 -8.23
CA VAL A 2 -0.40 1.56 -7.82
C VAL A 2 -0.26 1.47 -6.30
N LYS A 3 -0.88 0.45 -5.71
CA LYS A 3 -0.83 0.20 -4.27
C LYS A 3 -0.37 -1.22 -4.02
N GLY A 4 0.56 -1.40 -3.09
CA GLY A 4 1.09 -2.71 -2.71
C GLY A 4 0.65 -3.10 -1.30
N ILE A 5 -0.16 -4.14 -1.22
CA ILE A 5 -0.52 -4.78 0.05
C ILE A 5 0.52 -5.88 0.24
N VAL A 6 1.54 -5.60 1.04
CA VAL A 6 2.65 -6.53 1.26
C VAL A 6 2.31 -7.50 2.37
N GLN A 7 2.37 -8.78 2.05
CA GLN A 7 2.06 -9.86 3.01
C GLN A 7 3.28 -10.72 3.26
N LYS A 8 3.49 -11.05 4.53
CA LYS A 8 4.41 -12.10 4.98
C LYS A 8 3.65 -12.98 5.96
N ASP A 9 3.49 -14.26 5.62
CA ASP A 9 2.70 -15.22 6.38
C ASP A 9 1.27 -14.68 6.62
N ASP A 10 0.86 -14.48 7.86
CA ASP A 10 -0.47 -13.95 8.22
C ASP A 10 -0.48 -12.44 8.49
N LYS A 11 0.62 -11.74 8.22
CA LYS A 11 0.76 -10.32 8.51
C LYS A 11 0.92 -9.48 7.25
N PHE A 12 0.47 -8.25 7.35
CA PHE A 12 0.50 -7.26 6.27
C PHE A 12 1.23 -6.01 6.75
N LEU A 13 1.97 -5.38 5.84
CA LEU A 13 2.71 -4.17 6.16
C LEU A 13 1.83 -2.94 5.99
N ALA A 14 1.43 -2.34 7.10
CA ALA A 14 0.79 -1.03 7.13
C ALA A 14 1.86 0.04 7.28
N VAL A 15 1.67 1.17 6.60
CA VAL A 15 2.59 2.30 6.65
C VAL A 15 1.84 3.56 7.03
N GLU A 16 2.52 4.43 7.74
CA GLU A 16 2.00 5.74 8.14
C GLU A 16 2.73 6.82 7.38
N LYS A 17 1.97 7.67 6.69
CA LYS A 17 2.53 8.77 5.92
C LYS A 17 2.77 9.99 6.80
N TRP A 18 3.76 10.80 6.40
CA TRP A 18 4.03 12.06 7.07
C TRP A 18 2.86 13.03 6.94
N TYR A 19 2.83 14.00 7.85
CA TYR A 19 1.91 15.14 7.76
C TYR A 19 2.16 15.90 6.45
N ASP A 20 1.07 16.20 5.74
CA ASP A 20 1.06 17.05 4.56
C ASP A 20 -0.07 18.06 4.74
N ASP A 21 0.22 19.35 4.59
CA ASP A 21 -0.77 20.42 4.72
C ASP A 21 -1.95 20.27 3.75
N ASN A 22 -1.79 19.50 2.69
CA ASN A 22 -2.82 19.23 1.70
C ASN A 22 -3.71 18.01 2.06
N ILE A 23 -3.41 17.32 3.15
CA ILE A 23 -4.16 16.14 3.60
C ILE A 23 -5.01 16.54 4.81
N ILE A 24 -6.31 16.25 4.74
CA ILE A 24 -7.26 16.59 5.81
C ILE A 24 -6.93 15.83 7.09
N ASP A 25 -6.55 14.56 6.96
CA ASP A 25 -6.22 13.69 8.11
C ASP A 25 -4.76 13.25 8.01
N PRO A 26 -3.83 13.95 8.69
CA PRO A 26 -2.42 13.59 8.68
C PRO A 26 -2.16 12.32 9.49
N TYR A 27 -1.01 11.68 9.22
CA TYR A 27 -0.56 10.47 9.93
C TYR A 27 -1.52 9.28 9.82
N GLN A 28 -2.22 9.18 8.67
CA GLN A 28 -3.08 8.03 8.44
C GLN A 28 -2.27 6.78 8.11
N TRP A 29 -2.72 5.67 8.66
CA TRP A 29 -2.20 4.35 8.31
C TRP A 29 -2.86 3.84 7.03
N GLU A 30 -2.04 3.32 6.16
CA GLU A 30 -2.47 2.84 4.86
C GLU A 30 -1.48 1.79 4.35
N PHE A 31 -1.49 1.47 3.07
CA PHE A 31 -0.52 0.57 2.45
C PHE A 31 0.38 1.34 1.50
N VAL A 32 1.51 0.73 1.12
CA VAL A 32 2.48 1.35 0.21
C VAL A 32 1.82 1.70 -1.12
N ASP A 33 2.01 2.92 -1.60
CA ASP A 33 1.51 3.34 -2.91
C ASP A 33 2.46 4.34 -3.58
N GLY A 34 2.25 4.55 -4.88
CA GLY A 34 3.00 5.53 -5.66
C GLY A 34 2.61 5.51 -7.13
N GLU A 35 3.28 6.35 -7.89
CA GLU A 35 3.00 6.52 -9.31
C GLU A 35 3.86 5.61 -10.17
N THR A 36 3.30 5.17 -11.29
CA THR A 36 4.06 4.50 -12.35
C THR A 36 4.94 5.50 -13.07
N GLU A 37 6.09 5.06 -13.55
CA GLU A 37 6.94 5.85 -14.42
C GLU A 37 6.56 5.61 -15.88
N PHE A 38 6.90 6.54 -16.74
CA PHE A 38 6.61 6.42 -18.17
C PHE A 38 7.23 5.14 -18.75
N GLY A 39 6.40 4.33 -19.39
CA GLY A 39 6.83 3.07 -20.02
C GLY A 39 6.97 1.89 -19.05
N GLU A 40 6.72 2.10 -17.77
CA GLU A 40 6.80 1.05 -16.76
C GLU A 40 5.46 0.35 -16.61
N SER A 41 5.47 -1.00 -16.55
CA SER A 41 4.23 -1.73 -16.27
C SER A 41 3.78 -1.52 -14.82
N PRO A 42 2.46 -1.57 -14.53
CA PRO A 42 1.99 -1.35 -13.15
C PRO A 42 2.53 -2.36 -12.14
N ASP A 43 2.69 -3.61 -12.50
CA ASP A 43 3.25 -4.63 -11.61
C ASP A 43 4.74 -4.42 -11.35
N ALA A 44 5.52 -3.99 -12.35
CA ALA A 44 6.90 -3.59 -12.12
C ALA A 44 6.98 -2.35 -11.22
N ALA A 45 6.07 -1.40 -11.43
CA ALA A 45 6.01 -0.17 -10.64
C ALA A 45 5.76 -0.44 -9.16
N VAL A 46 4.81 -1.30 -8.83
CA VAL A 46 4.49 -1.59 -7.43
C VAL A 46 5.66 -2.23 -6.70
N LEU A 47 6.38 -3.14 -7.36
CA LEU A 47 7.57 -3.78 -6.77
C LEU A 47 8.70 -2.78 -6.56
N ARG A 48 8.92 -1.86 -7.51
CA ARG A 48 9.90 -0.78 -7.37
C ARG A 48 9.56 0.13 -6.18
N ILE A 49 8.31 0.53 -6.08
CA ILE A 49 7.83 1.42 -5.02
C ILE A 49 7.98 0.76 -3.64
N ILE A 50 7.62 -0.52 -3.52
CA ILE A 50 7.82 -1.28 -2.29
C ILE A 50 9.29 -1.27 -1.89
N GLN A 51 10.19 -1.54 -2.83
CA GLN A 51 11.62 -1.56 -2.55
C GLN A 51 12.16 -0.17 -2.18
N GLU A 52 11.76 0.87 -2.90
CA GLU A 52 12.18 2.24 -2.61
C GLU A 52 11.72 2.73 -1.23
N GLN A 53 10.49 2.43 -0.86
CA GLN A 53 9.88 2.94 0.38
C GLN A 53 10.17 2.09 1.61
N THR A 54 10.38 0.79 1.45
CA THR A 54 10.48 -0.14 2.58
C THR A 54 11.75 -0.99 2.57
N GLY A 55 12.51 -1.00 1.50
CA GLY A 55 13.66 -1.87 1.33
C GLY A 55 13.32 -3.33 1.06
N LEU A 56 12.04 -3.68 1.03
CA LEU A 56 11.62 -5.07 0.85
C LEU A 56 11.66 -5.48 -0.62
N ILE A 57 12.10 -6.70 -0.85
CA ILE A 57 12.01 -7.38 -2.15
C ILE A 57 10.80 -8.28 -2.09
N ALA A 58 9.84 -8.05 -3.00
CA ALA A 58 8.58 -8.77 -3.04
C ALA A 58 8.28 -9.28 -4.45
N VAL A 59 7.29 -10.14 -4.56
CA VAL A 59 6.74 -10.59 -5.84
C VAL A 59 5.25 -10.29 -5.86
N VAL A 60 4.72 -9.99 -7.04
CA VAL A 60 3.28 -9.79 -7.22
C VAL A 60 2.59 -11.16 -7.21
N ASP A 61 1.57 -11.30 -6.34
CA ASP A 61 0.72 -12.48 -6.32
C ASP A 61 -0.48 -12.30 -7.27
N ARG A 62 -1.26 -11.23 -7.06
CA ARG A 62 -2.43 -10.93 -7.89
C ARG A 62 -2.90 -9.51 -7.70
N ILE A 63 -3.73 -9.05 -8.64
CA ILE A 63 -4.50 -7.81 -8.47
C ILE A 63 -5.64 -8.10 -7.49
N LEU A 64 -5.80 -7.24 -6.48
CA LEU A 64 -6.86 -7.35 -5.50
C LEU A 64 -8.10 -6.58 -5.93
N TYR A 65 -7.93 -5.33 -6.33
CA TYR A 65 -9.01 -4.46 -6.79
C TYR A 65 -8.46 -3.28 -7.58
N THR A 66 -9.35 -2.61 -8.29
CA THR A 66 -9.06 -1.34 -8.94
C THR A 66 -10.06 -0.30 -8.43
N TRP A 67 -9.66 0.96 -8.48
CA TRP A 67 -10.56 2.05 -8.14
C TRP A 67 -10.25 3.28 -8.99
N THR A 68 -11.18 4.21 -9.01
CA THR A 68 -10.95 5.50 -9.67
C THR A 68 -11.03 6.61 -8.62
N PHE A 69 -10.29 7.67 -8.86
CA PHE A 69 -10.28 8.85 -8.00
C PHE A 69 -10.04 10.09 -8.82
N MET A 70 -10.51 11.23 -8.29
CA MET A 70 -10.39 12.51 -8.98
C MET A 70 -9.24 13.32 -8.40
N ILE A 71 -8.44 13.91 -9.29
CA ILE A 71 -7.50 14.98 -8.95
C ILE A 71 -7.94 16.19 -9.76
N GLY A 72 -8.59 17.17 -9.11
CA GLY A 72 -9.24 18.25 -9.82
C GLY A 72 -10.30 17.72 -10.77
N SER A 73 -10.17 17.98 -12.08
CA SER A 73 -11.07 17.48 -13.12
C SER A 73 -10.59 16.19 -13.79
N GLU A 74 -9.43 15.66 -13.39
CA GLU A 74 -8.87 14.44 -13.97
C GLU A 74 -9.32 13.21 -13.21
N CYS A 75 -9.84 12.22 -13.94
CA CYS A 75 -10.16 10.91 -13.39
C CYS A 75 -8.95 10.00 -13.51
N ASN A 76 -8.51 9.43 -12.38
CA ASN A 76 -7.35 8.58 -12.31
C ASN A 76 -7.73 7.15 -11.95
N LEU A 77 -6.95 6.19 -12.43
CA LEU A 77 -7.10 4.78 -12.12
C LEU A 77 -6.07 4.36 -11.09
N GLY A 78 -6.52 3.66 -10.06
CA GLY A 78 -5.66 2.97 -9.10
C GLY A 78 -5.76 1.46 -9.25
N ILE A 79 -4.64 0.77 -9.03
CA ILE A 79 -4.58 -0.70 -9.05
C ILE A 79 -3.91 -1.16 -7.76
N ALA A 80 -4.59 -1.98 -6.97
CA ALA A 80 -4.04 -2.56 -5.75
C ALA A 80 -3.64 -4.01 -5.99
N TYR A 81 -2.40 -4.33 -5.60
CA TYR A 81 -1.81 -5.66 -5.76
C TYR A 81 -1.56 -6.30 -4.40
N LEU A 82 -1.78 -7.60 -4.31
CA LEU A 82 -1.21 -8.40 -3.24
C LEU A 82 0.22 -8.78 -3.64
N CYS A 83 1.17 -8.42 -2.79
CA CYS A 83 2.58 -8.68 -3.00
C CYS A 83 3.13 -9.49 -1.83
N LEU A 84 3.89 -10.53 -2.13
CA LEU A 84 4.42 -11.44 -1.12
C LEU A 84 5.91 -11.21 -0.93
N THR A 85 6.36 -11.22 0.32
CA THR A 85 7.78 -11.16 0.65
C THR A 85 8.16 -12.31 1.58
N GLU A 86 9.39 -12.82 1.41
CA GLU A 86 9.99 -13.80 2.31
C GLU A 86 11.00 -13.17 3.27
N MET A 87 11.21 -11.85 3.15
CA MET A 87 12.14 -11.13 4.03
C MET A 87 11.60 -11.08 5.45
N GLU A 88 12.51 -11.02 6.43
CA GLU A 88 12.13 -10.92 7.84
C GLU A 88 11.42 -9.61 8.14
N GLU A 89 10.53 -9.59 9.13
CA GLU A 89 9.75 -8.42 9.49
C GLU A 89 10.64 -7.22 9.86
N ASP A 90 11.79 -7.47 10.49
CA ASP A 90 12.74 -6.43 10.88
C ASP A 90 13.63 -5.94 9.74
N ALA A 91 13.48 -6.51 8.55
CA ALA A 91 14.22 -6.05 7.37
C ALA A 91 13.70 -4.73 6.79
N VAL A 92 12.55 -4.24 7.26
CA VAL A 92 11.96 -2.99 6.78
C VAL A 92 12.90 -1.82 7.09
N GLN A 93 13.24 -1.07 6.03
CA GLN A 93 14.02 0.16 6.12
C GLN A 93 13.23 1.26 5.42
N LEU A 94 12.59 2.13 6.21
CA LEU A 94 11.71 3.16 5.68
C LEU A 94 12.52 4.26 5.00
N SER A 95 12.03 4.68 3.82
CA SER A 95 12.51 5.89 3.16
C SER A 95 11.97 7.13 3.90
N GLU A 96 12.48 8.30 3.50
CA GLU A 96 12.04 9.59 4.05
C GLU A 96 10.56 9.88 3.79
N ASP A 97 9.94 9.19 2.83
CA ASP A 97 8.54 9.40 2.46
C ASP A 97 7.56 8.85 3.49
N LEU A 98 8.01 7.95 4.35
CA LEU A 98 7.15 7.29 5.34
C LEU A 98 7.59 7.63 6.76
N HIS A 99 6.60 7.85 7.63
CA HIS A 99 6.81 8.17 9.04
C HIS A 99 7.05 6.90 9.87
N ASP A 100 6.25 5.86 9.65
CA ASP A 100 6.32 4.63 10.42
C ASP A 100 5.78 3.45 9.60
N ALA A 101 6.03 2.24 10.08
CA ALA A 101 5.52 1.00 9.50
C ALA A 101 5.24 0.01 10.62
N GLN A 102 4.23 -0.83 10.40
CA GLN A 102 3.83 -1.83 11.37
C GLN A 102 3.30 -3.07 10.63
N TRP A 103 3.77 -4.23 11.03
CA TRP A 103 3.19 -5.49 10.58
C TRP A 103 1.94 -5.79 11.40
N ILE A 104 0.82 -5.99 10.71
CA ILE A 104 -0.48 -6.21 11.36
C ILE A 104 -1.16 -7.44 10.77
N THR A 105 -1.97 -8.10 11.59
CA THR A 105 -2.87 -9.15 11.10
C THR A 105 -4.11 -8.53 10.46
N SER A 106 -4.84 -9.28 9.65
CA SER A 106 -6.08 -8.78 9.05
C SER A 106 -7.14 -8.42 10.09
N ALA A 107 -7.10 -9.04 11.26
CA ALA A 107 -8.01 -8.70 12.37
C ALA A 107 -7.78 -7.28 12.90
N GLU A 108 -6.59 -6.71 12.70
CA GLU A 108 -6.25 -5.37 13.15
C GLU A 108 -6.56 -4.28 12.12
N PHE A 109 -7.00 -4.64 10.92
CA PHE A 109 -7.27 -3.67 9.84
C PHE A 109 -8.29 -2.63 10.25
N ASP A 110 -9.42 -3.05 10.83
CA ASP A 110 -10.50 -2.14 11.21
C ASP A 110 -10.06 -1.14 12.29
N ASP A 111 -9.13 -1.53 13.15
CA ASP A 111 -8.64 -0.67 14.23
C ASP A 111 -7.60 0.34 13.74
N LEU A 112 -6.77 -0.04 12.76
CA LEU A 112 -5.64 0.78 12.33
C LEU A 112 -5.93 1.59 11.07
N ILE A 113 -6.60 0.99 10.08
CA ILE A 113 -6.86 1.63 8.78
C ILE A 113 -8.15 2.44 8.86
N ASN A 114 -8.05 3.76 8.67
CA ASN A 114 -9.20 4.66 8.79
C ASN A 114 -10.04 4.77 7.51
N ASN A 115 -9.47 4.46 6.37
CA ASN A 115 -10.16 4.58 5.07
C ASN A 115 -11.16 3.44 4.90
N LYS A 116 -12.43 3.73 5.15
CA LYS A 116 -13.51 2.73 5.13
C LYS A 116 -13.74 2.12 3.75
N ARG A 117 -13.53 2.91 2.68
CA ARG A 117 -13.67 2.40 1.31
C ARG A 117 -12.58 1.38 1.00
N MET A 118 -11.35 1.67 1.41
CA MET A 118 -10.23 0.75 1.25
C MET A 118 -10.49 -0.56 2.01
N LEU A 119 -10.99 -0.48 3.24
CA LEU A 119 -11.35 -1.66 4.03
C LEU A 119 -12.42 -2.50 3.33
N ALA A 120 -13.45 -1.86 2.78
CA ALA A 120 -14.50 -2.55 2.04
C ALA A 120 -13.95 -3.25 0.80
N ASP A 121 -13.07 -2.60 0.05
CA ASP A 121 -12.42 -3.18 -1.14
C ASP A 121 -11.55 -4.38 -0.76
N LEU A 122 -10.78 -4.28 0.32
CA LEU A 122 -9.94 -5.38 0.81
C LEU A 122 -10.78 -6.56 1.29
N GLN A 123 -11.89 -6.29 1.96
CA GLN A 123 -12.81 -7.33 2.42
C GLN A 123 -13.46 -8.04 1.24
N GLN A 124 -13.89 -7.30 0.22
CA GLN A 124 -14.46 -7.87 -0.99
C GLN A 124 -13.43 -8.70 -1.77
N ALA A 125 -12.15 -8.32 -1.71
CA ALA A 125 -11.05 -9.04 -2.33
C ALA A 125 -10.56 -10.26 -1.51
N ASP A 126 -11.26 -10.61 -0.44
CA ASP A 126 -10.95 -11.73 0.45
C ASP A 126 -9.56 -11.62 1.11
N VAL A 127 -9.08 -10.42 1.39
CA VAL A 127 -7.85 -10.22 2.15
C VAL A 127 -8.08 -10.44 3.63
N TYR A 128 -9.29 -10.14 4.08
CA TYR A 128 -9.68 -10.39 5.46
C TYR A 128 -11.19 -10.54 5.63
#